data_3bb9791b59730f9731c42510d1cd9861
#
_entry.id   3bb9791b59730f9731c42510d1cd9861
#
_cell.length_a   1.000
_cell.length_b   1.000
_cell.length_c   1.000
_cell.angle_alpha   90.00
_cell.angle_beta   90.00
_cell.angle_gamma   90.00
#
_symmetry.space_group_name_H-M   'P 1'
#
loop_
_entity.id
_entity.type
_entity.pdbx_description
1 polymer ?
#
loop_
_entity_poly.entity_id
_entity_poly.type
_entity_poly.pdbx_seq_one_letter_code
_entity_poly.pdbx_strand_id
1 'polypeptide(L)'
;DVSPLVRLKESGYRFNMLMCFCTAQAAHKTPQFRLLPAGEKMLEYDEIGVNTIVADISDGLSTCDLPFCDAPDRFSAIYDELTEKVRLDCTDFELPDRMIIGTSNLAAYDIDGAVNMYSGIFNNPFLIWGKYRRQEDRTLLPVSFQFHHVQMDGLEACEFLERLQGACTNLPHD
;
A
#
# COMPACT_ATOMS: atom_id res chain seq x y z
N ASP A 1 -9.36 -9.01 7.79
CA ASP A 1 -10.63 -8.35 8.12
C ASP A 1 -10.50 -6.84 7.93
N VAL A 2 -11.33 -6.28 7.05
CA VAL A 2 -11.36 -4.84 6.72
C VAL A 2 -12.72 -4.20 7.05
N SER A 3 -13.50 -4.84 7.93
CA SER A 3 -14.80 -4.31 8.34
C SER A 3 -14.75 -2.87 8.85
N PRO A 4 -13.73 -2.45 9.65
CA PRO A 4 -13.59 -1.06 10.07
C PRO A 4 -13.34 -0.11 8.90
N LEU A 5 -12.50 -0.50 7.94
CA LEU A 5 -12.20 0.32 6.76
C LEU A 5 -13.43 0.53 5.87
N VAL A 6 -14.29 -0.49 5.76
CA VAL A 6 -15.55 -0.38 5.01
C VAL A 6 -16.51 0.61 5.69
N ARG A 7 -16.58 0.61 7.02
CA ARG A 7 -17.36 1.63 7.76
C ARG A 7 -16.82 3.04 7.55
N LEU A 8 -15.50 3.22 7.60
CA LEU A 8 -14.87 4.53 7.29
C LEU A 8 -15.12 4.97 5.85
N LYS A 9 -15.11 4.04 4.90
CA LYS A 9 -15.52 4.34 3.53
C LYS A 9 -16.96 4.87 3.46
N GLU A 10 -17.88 4.28 4.22
CA GLU A 10 -19.27 4.74 4.31
C GLU A 10 -19.38 6.14 4.94
N SER A 11 -18.40 6.55 5.77
CA SER A 11 -18.28 7.90 6.34
C SER A 11 -17.55 8.90 5.41
N GLY A 12 -17.16 8.49 4.21
CA GLY A 12 -16.61 9.38 3.17
C GLY A 12 -15.13 9.18 2.83
N TYR A 13 -14.38 8.33 3.55
CA TYR A 13 -12.99 8.03 3.18
C TYR A 13 -12.90 7.14 1.93
N ARG A 14 -11.84 7.31 1.15
CA ARG A 14 -11.55 6.41 0.03
C ARG A 14 -10.93 5.11 0.53
N PHE A 15 -11.52 3.97 0.18
CA PHE A 15 -11.02 2.65 0.64
C PHE A 15 -9.56 2.40 0.24
N ASN A 16 -9.17 2.79 -0.98
CA ASN A 16 -7.78 2.64 -1.45
C ASN A 16 -6.81 3.47 -0.60
N MET A 17 -7.18 4.71 -0.26
CA MET A 17 -6.41 5.57 0.65
C MET A 17 -6.22 4.92 2.02
N LEU A 18 -7.29 4.35 2.60
CA LEU A 18 -7.23 3.65 3.89
C LEU A 18 -6.29 2.43 3.83
N MET A 19 -6.31 1.67 2.74
CA MET A 19 -5.39 0.54 2.55
C MET A 19 -3.94 1.01 2.42
N CYS A 20 -3.66 2.08 1.67
CA CYS A 20 -2.33 2.68 1.59
C CYS A 20 -1.86 3.17 2.97
N PHE A 21 -2.73 3.83 3.73
CA PHE A 21 -2.42 4.27 5.09
C PHE A 21 -2.07 3.08 6.01
N CYS A 22 -2.91 2.05 6.06
CA CYS A 22 -2.66 0.87 6.88
C CYS A 22 -1.36 0.14 6.49
N THR A 23 -1.08 0.08 5.18
CA THR A 23 0.17 -0.49 4.65
C THR A 23 1.38 0.30 5.13
N ALA A 24 1.33 1.64 5.03
CA ALA A 24 2.40 2.51 5.51
C ALA A 24 2.61 2.39 7.03
N GLN A 25 1.53 2.31 7.81
CA GLN A 25 1.60 2.11 9.27
C GLN A 25 2.25 0.78 9.65
N ALA A 26 1.89 -0.31 8.98
CA ALA A 26 2.46 -1.63 9.20
C ALA A 26 3.94 -1.68 8.81
N ALA A 27 4.29 -1.13 7.66
CA ALA A 27 5.64 -1.09 7.14
C ALA A 27 6.56 -0.22 8.00
N HIS A 28 6.09 0.93 8.48
CA HIS A 28 6.86 1.80 9.38
C HIS A 28 7.31 1.09 10.67
N LYS A 29 6.51 0.13 11.15
CA LYS A 29 6.80 -0.70 12.33
C LYS A 29 7.62 -1.95 12.02
N THR A 30 7.98 -2.18 10.76
CA THR A 30 8.71 -3.37 10.29
C THR A 30 10.08 -2.92 9.76
N PRO A 31 11.20 -3.11 10.50
CA PRO A 31 12.50 -2.56 10.15
C PRO A 31 12.99 -2.95 8.75
N GLN A 32 12.64 -4.16 8.28
CA GLN A 32 13.04 -4.67 6.97
C GLN A 32 12.54 -3.81 5.80
N PHE A 33 11.44 -3.04 6.00
CA PHE A 33 10.95 -2.09 4.99
C PHE A 33 11.80 -0.83 4.84
N ARG A 34 12.89 -0.71 5.59
CA ARG A 34 13.92 0.33 5.35
C ARG A 34 15.05 -0.16 4.46
N LEU A 35 15.06 -1.44 4.12
CA LEU A 35 16.11 -2.08 3.35
C LEU A 35 15.60 -2.40 1.94
N LEU A 36 16.43 -2.14 0.92
CA LEU A 36 16.11 -2.47 -0.47
C LEU A 36 17.33 -3.10 -1.16
N PRO A 37 17.23 -4.34 -1.66
CA PRO A 37 18.28 -4.93 -2.48
C PRO A 37 18.42 -4.18 -3.82
N ALA A 38 19.64 -3.72 -4.13
CA ALA A 38 19.97 -3.01 -5.36
C ALA A 38 21.28 -3.56 -5.96
N GLY A 39 21.16 -4.49 -6.89
CA GLY A 39 22.31 -5.24 -7.43
C GLY A 39 22.98 -6.05 -6.32
N GLU A 40 24.28 -5.85 -6.09
CA GLU A 40 25.06 -6.51 -5.04
C GLU A 40 25.03 -5.77 -3.69
N LYS A 41 24.24 -4.72 -3.57
CA LYS A 41 24.18 -3.86 -2.38
C LYS A 41 22.80 -3.95 -1.72
N MET A 42 22.79 -3.68 -0.42
CA MET A 42 21.59 -3.39 0.34
C MET A 42 21.58 -1.89 0.60
N LEU A 43 20.55 -1.20 0.09
CA LEU A 43 20.30 0.21 0.41
C LEU A 43 19.48 0.29 1.71
N GLU A 44 19.78 1.27 2.54
CA GLU A 44 19.01 1.57 3.74
C GLU A 44 18.43 2.98 3.61
N TYR A 45 17.15 3.13 3.91
CA TYR A 45 16.40 4.37 3.84
C TYR A 45 15.92 4.80 5.24
N ASP A 46 16.02 6.07 5.53
CA ASP A 46 15.51 6.66 6.78
C ASP A 46 13.98 6.75 6.77
N GLU A 47 13.40 6.92 5.58
CA GLU A 47 11.98 7.16 5.37
C GLU A 47 11.36 6.10 4.47
N ILE A 48 10.06 5.89 4.64
CA ILE A 48 9.26 5.02 3.78
C ILE A 48 8.11 5.78 3.13
N GLY A 49 7.58 5.22 2.06
CA GLY A 49 6.37 5.65 1.40
C GLY A 49 5.61 4.47 0.80
N VAL A 50 4.42 4.74 0.29
CA VAL A 50 3.58 3.77 -0.40
C VAL A 50 3.24 4.31 -1.77
N ASN A 51 3.40 3.50 -2.80
CA ASN A 51 2.98 3.86 -4.15
C ASN A 51 1.54 3.43 -4.41
N THR A 52 0.78 4.24 -5.14
CA THR A 52 -0.55 3.88 -5.65
C THR A 52 -0.66 4.17 -7.14
N ILE A 53 -1.52 3.41 -7.82
CA ILE A 53 -1.81 3.62 -9.25
C ILE A 53 -2.95 4.61 -9.37
N VAL A 54 -2.80 5.57 -10.28
CA VAL A 54 -3.77 6.62 -10.59
C VAL A 54 -4.15 6.53 -12.06
N ALA A 55 -5.46 6.39 -12.33
CA ALA A 55 -5.98 6.58 -13.69
C ALA A 55 -6.00 8.08 -14.01
N ASP A 56 -5.29 8.49 -15.06
CA ASP A 56 -5.15 9.88 -15.44
C ASP A 56 -6.21 10.33 -16.47
N ILE A 57 -6.25 11.64 -16.76
CA ILE A 57 -7.25 12.21 -17.68
C ILE A 57 -6.99 11.89 -19.16
N SER A 58 -5.88 11.24 -19.49
CA SER A 58 -5.53 10.78 -20.84
C SER A 58 -5.94 9.31 -21.10
N ASP A 59 -6.72 8.71 -20.21
CA ASP A 59 -7.03 7.26 -20.18
C ASP A 59 -5.78 6.37 -19.96
N GLY A 60 -4.70 6.94 -19.44
CA GLY A 60 -3.48 6.26 -19.04
C GLY A 60 -3.47 5.87 -17.58
N LEU A 61 -2.36 5.28 -17.16
CA LEU A 61 -2.06 4.96 -15.77
C LEU A 61 -0.74 5.60 -15.39
N SER A 62 -0.76 6.35 -14.31
CA SER A 62 0.42 6.93 -13.69
C SER A 62 0.58 6.42 -12.26
N THR A 63 1.77 6.53 -11.70
CA THR A 63 2.07 6.14 -10.33
C THR A 63 2.20 7.36 -9.42
N CYS A 64 1.84 7.20 -8.16
CA CYS A 64 1.91 8.25 -7.16
C CYS A 64 2.51 7.73 -5.86
N ASP A 65 3.68 8.21 -5.50
CA ASP A 65 4.29 7.93 -4.21
C ASP A 65 3.68 8.82 -3.13
N LEU A 66 3.31 8.20 -2.03
CA LEU A 66 2.70 8.83 -0.86
C LEU A 66 3.67 8.71 0.32
N PRO A 67 4.09 9.82 0.94
CA PRO A 67 4.96 9.77 2.11
C PRO A 67 4.23 9.16 3.31
N PHE A 68 4.99 8.49 4.19
CA PHE A 68 4.45 8.06 5.47
C PHE A 68 3.92 9.24 6.27
N CYS A 69 2.76 9.03 6.90
CA CYS A 69 2.15 9.95 7.86
C CYS A 69 1.41 9.13 8.92
N ASP A 70 1.49 9.52 10.18
CA ASP A 70 0.88 8.81 11.32
C ASP A 70 -0.58 9.20 11.58
N ALA A 71 -1.06 10.31 10.99
CA ALA A 71 -2.43 10.81 11.16
C ALA A 71 -3.29 10.50 9.93
N PRO A 72 -4.42 9.78 10.07
CA PRO A 72 -5.25 9.35 8.93
C PRO A 72 -5.83 10.52 8.13
N ASP A 73 -6.30 11.59 8.78
CA ASP A 73 -6.88 12.76 8.09
C ASP A 73 -5.81 13.52 7.29
N ARG A 74 -4.62 13.67 7.86
CA ARG A 74 -3.50 14.28 7.17
C ARG A 74 -3.06 13.43 5.98
N PHE A 75 -3.00 12.11 6.15
CA PHE A 75 -2.68 11.20 5.06
C PHE A 75 -3.74 11.26 3.95
N SER A 76 -5.03 11.36 4.33
CA SER A 76 -6.13 11.53 3.37
C SER A 76 -5.97 12.81 2.55
N ALA A 77 -5.64 13.93 3.17
CA ALA A 77 -5.40 15.19 2.46
C ALA A 77 -4.21 15.10 1.50
N ILE A 78 -3.08 14.50 1.93
CA ILE A 78 -1.91 14.26 1.08
C ILE A 78 -2.28 13.34 -0.09
N TYR A 79 -3.00 12.25 0.18
CA TYR A 79 -3.47 11.32 -0.84
C TYR A 79 -4.30 12.03 -1.91
N ASP A 80 -5.28 12.82 -1.50
CA ASP A 80 -6.18 13.53 -2.44
C ASP A 80 -5.42 14.57 -3.26
N GLU A 81 -4.53 15.35 -2.64
CA GLU A 81 -3.73 16.37 -3.30
C GLU A 81 -2.78 15.73 -4.36
N LEU A 82 -2.00 14.74 -3.96
CA LEU A 82 -0.99 14.15 -4.84
C LEU A 82 -1.61 13.32 -5.95
N THR A 83 -2.64 12.51 -5.64
CA THR A 83 -3.32 11.72 -6.69
C THR A 83 -4.07 12.60 -7.68
N GLU A 84 -4.67 13.71 -7.25
CA GLU A 84 -5.30 14.66 -8.16
C GLU A 84 -4.28 15.36 -9.06
N LYS A 85 -3.13 15.74 -8.50
CA LYS A 85 -2.03 16.30 -9.29
C LYS A 85 -1.55 15.32 -10.36
N VAL A 86 -1.24 14.07 -9.98
CA VAL A 86 -0.82 13.01 -10.92
C VAL A 86 -1.89 12.78 -11.99
N ARG A 87 -3.18 12.76 -11.60
CA ARG A 87 -4.30 12.58 -12.51
C ARG A 87 -4.37 13.67 -13.59
N LEU A 88 -4.13 14.93 -13.21
CA LEU A 88 -4.20 16.08 -14.11
C LEU A 88 -2.94 16.23 -14.97
N ASP A 89 -1.78 16.00 -14.38
CA ASP A 89 -0.48 16.18 -15.05
C ASP A 89 -0.15 15.00 -16.00
N CYS A 90 -0.83 13.86 -15.86
CA CYS A 90 -0.55 12.61 -16.59
C CYS A 90 0.93 12.19 -16.48
N THR A 91 1.52 12.36 -15.30
CA THR A 91 2.93 12.05 -15.01
C THR A 91 3.07 11.40 -13.66
N ASP A 92 4.04 10.52 -13.52
CA ASP A 92 4.38 9.88 -12.26
C ASP A 92 4.85 10.92 -11.22
N PHE A 93 4.53 10.67 -9.96
CA PHE A 93 5.08 11.41 -8.82
C PHE A 93 5.93 10.47 -7.97
N GLU A 94 7.22 10.75 -7.88
CA GLU A 94 8.21 9.89 -7.23
C GLU A 94 8.84 10.56 -6.01
N LEU A 95 9.16 9.74 -4.99
CA LEU A 95 9.90 10.11 -3.78
C LEU A 95 11.21 9.30 -3.71
N PRO A 96 12.26 9.70 -4.42
CA PRO A 96 13.48 8.90 -4.59
C PRO A 96 14.32 8.76 -3.32
N ASP A 97 14.06 9.56 -2.29
CA ASP A 97 14.73 9.53 -0.98
C ASP A 97 14.11 8.54 0.01
N ARG A 98 13.10 7.77 -0.42
CA ARG A 98 12.32 6.86 0.43
C ARG A 98 12.29 5.45 -0.13
N MET A 99 12.19 4.46 0.80
CA MET A 99 11.85 3.11 0.37
C MET A 99 10.34 3.04 0.11
N ILE A 100 9.97 2.76 -1.11
CA ILE A 100 8.58 2.75 -1.57
C ILE A 100 8.02 1.34 -1.58
N ILE A 101 6.86 1.15 -0.95
CA ILE A 101 6.08 -0.08 -1.05
C ILE A 101 5.09 0.08 -2.21
N GLY A 102 5.19 -0.78 -3.22
CA GLY A 102 4.26 -0.78 -4.34
C GLY A 102 2.90 -1.32 -3.94
N THR A 103 1.83 -0.72 -4.48
CA THR A 103 0.48 -1.28 -4.32
C THR A 103 -0.29 -1.31 -5.62
N SER A 104 -1.19 -2.28 -5.75
CA SER A 104 -2.14 -2.37 -6.85
C SER A 104 -3.52 -2.79 -6.36
N ASN A 105 -4.53 -2.16 -6.89
CA ASN A 105 -5.92 -2.36 -6.50
C ASN A 105 -6.72 -2.99 -7.66
N LEU A 106 -7.12 -4.24 -7.49
CA LEU A 106 -7.98 -4.98 -8.39
C LEU A 106 -9.42 -5.09 -7.84
N ALA A 107 -9.91 -4.04 -7.16
CA ALA A 107 -11.17 -4.06 -6.41
C ALA A 107 -12.43 -4.32 -7.25
N ALA A 108 -12.35 -4.24 -8.58
CA ALA A 108 -13.44 -4.62 -9.48
C ALA A 108 -13.59 -6.16 -9.60
N TYR A 109 -12.54 -6.91 -9.25
CA TYR A 109 -12.47 -8.34 -9.50
C TYR A 109 -12.35 -9.14 -8.20
N ASP A 110 -13.05 -10.26 -8.20
CA ASP A 110 -12.98 -11.26 -7.15
C ASP A 110 -11.80 -12.19 -7.43
N ILE A 111 -10.74 -12.07 -6.64
CA ILE A 111 -9.50 -12.84 -6.78
C ILE A 111 -9.15 -13.50 -5.44
N ASP A 112 -8.51 -14.66 -5.48
CA ASP A 112 -7.96 -15.31 -4.29
C ASP A 112 -6.50 -14.95 -4.06
N GLY A 113 -5.79 -14.52 -5.11
CA GLY A 113 -4.41 -14.07 -5.04
C GLY A 113 -3.93 -13.54 -6.38
N ALA A 114 -2.83 -12.82 -6.35
CA ALA A 114 -2.13 -12.33 -7.53
C ALA A 114 -0.62 -12.45 -7.34
N VAL A 115 0.09 -12.77 -8.41
CA VAL A 115 1.54 -12.88 -8.42
C VAL A 115 2.08 -12.02 -9.57
N ASN A 116 2.92 -11.03 -9.24
CA ASN A 116 3.66 -10.29 -10.25
C ASN A 116 4.85 -11.10 -10.72
N MET A 117 5.12 -11.06 -12.01
CA MET A 117 6.36 -11.60 -12.54
C MET A 117 7.50 -10.61 -12.28
N TYR A 118 8.62 -11.12 -11.76
CA TYR A 118 9.81 -10.31 -11.56
C TYR A 118 10.38 -9.83 -12.91
N SER A 119 10.48 -8.52 -13.07
CA SER A 119 10.98 -7.89 -14.30
C SER A 119 12.49 -7.66 -14.29
N GLY A 120 13.17 -7.91 -13.17
CA GLY A 120 14.60 -7.63 -12.98
C GLY A 120 14.92 -6.18 -12.63
N ILE A 121 13.90 -5.32 -12.46
CA ILE A 121 14.07 -3.88 -12.26
C ILE A 121 13.69 -3.47 -10.83
N PHE A 122 12.52 -3.93 -10.35
CA PHE A 122 11.99 -3.55 -9.04
C PHE A 122 12.12 -4.65 -8.01
N ASN A 123 12.81 -4.39 -6.92
CA ASN A 123 12.93 -5.27 -5.77
C ASN A 123 12.05 -4.84 -4.59
N ASN A 124 11.29 -3.77 -4.77
CA ASN A 124 10.42 -3.22 -3.74
C ASN A 124 9.35 -4.23 -3.32
N PRO A 125 9.02 -4.30 -2.04
CA PRO A 125 7.85 -5.03 -1.58
C PRO A 125 6.59 -4.54 -2.28
N PHE A 126 5.67 -5.46 -2.56
CA PHE A 126 4.48 -5.15 -3.34
C PHE A 126 3.24 -5.82 -2.76
N LEU A 127 2.16 -5.06 -2.58
CA LEU A 127 0.87 -5.57 -2.16
C LEU A 127 -0.16 -5.44 -3.29
N ILE A 128 -0.93 -6.50 -3.51
CA ILE A 128 -2.07 -6.49 -4.43
C ILE A 128 -3.30 -6.93 -3.66
N TRP A 129 -4.40 -6.19 -3.79
CA TRP A 129 -5.67 -6.60 -3.21
C TRP A 129 -6.79 -6.59 -4.23
N GLY A 130 -7.73 -7.53 -4.04
CA GLY A 130 -8.91 -7.67 -4.87
C GLY A 130 -10.15 -7.01 -4.26
N LYS A 131 -11.31 -7.48 -4.69
CA LYS A 131 -12.59 -7.08 -4.14
C LYS A 131 -12.78 -7.67 -2.75
N TYR A 132 -13.20 -6.86 -1.78
CA TYR A 132 -13.57 -7.38 -0.45
C TYR A 132 -14.88 -8.17 -0.51
N ARG A 133 -14.98 -9.19 0.35
CA ARG A 133 -16.12 -10.12 0.44
C ARG A 133 -16.75 -10.03 1.82
N ARG A 134 -18.07 -9.95 1.88
CA ARG A 134 -18.79 -10.10 3.14
C ARG A 134 -18.88 -11.58 3.49
N GLN A 135 -18.49 -11.93 4.70
CA GLN A 135 -18.54 -13.28 5.22
C GLN A 135 -19.05 -13.23 6.67
N GLU A 136 -20.30 -13.63 6.85
CA GLU A 136 -21.00 -13.52 8.13
C GLU A 136 -21.01 -12.08 8.66
N ASP A 137 -20.39 -11.84 9.82
CA ASP A 137 -20.27 -10.54 10.49
C ASP A 137 -19.00 -9.75 10.11
N ARG A 138 -18.17 -10.30 9.21
CA ARG A 138 -16.90 -9.69 8.80
C ARG A 138 -16.85 -9.36 7.31
N THR A 139 -16.02 -8.42 6.98
CA THR A 139 -15.65 -8.12 5.59
C THR A 139 -14.18 -8.46 5.39
N LEU A 140 -13.89 -9.45 4.55
CA LEU A 140 -12.55 -9.93 4.28
C LEU A 140 -12.03 -9.38 2.96
N LEU A 141 -10.73 -9.04 2.93
CA LEU A 141 -10.02 -8.59 1.73
C LEU A 141 -8.93 -9.59 1.40
N PRO A 142 -8.91 -10.18 0.18
CA PRO A 142 -7.77 -10.96 -0.26
C PRO A 142 -6.59 -10.01 -0.55
N VAL A 143 -5.45 -10.26 0.08
CA VAL A 143 -4.22 -9.49 -0.12
C VAL A 143 -3.10 -10.45 -0.48
N SER A 144 -2.41 -10.19 -1.59
CA SER A 144 -1.18 -10.85 -1.97
C SER A 144 -0.01 -9.94 -1.62
N PHE A 145 0.97 -10.47 -0.90
CA PHE A 145 2.17 -9.77 -0.50
C PHE A 145 3.39 -10.44 -1.13
N GLN A 146 4.20 -9.65 -1.82
CA GLN A 146 5.42 -10.09 -2.47
C GLN A 146 6.59 -9.25 -1.98
N PHE A 147 7.74 -9.90 -1.78
CA PHE A 147 8.96 -9.27 -1.27
C PHE A 147 10.20 -9.99 -1.79
N HIS A 148 11.33 -9.32 -1.77
CA HIS A 148 12.61 -9.92 -2.10
C HIS A 148 13.14 -10.71 -0.90
N HIS A 149 13.49 -11.99 -1.09
CA HIS A 149 13.89 -12.89 0.02
C HIS A 149 15.17 -12.44 0.75
N VAL A 150 16.04 -11.65 0.10
CA VAL A 150 17.21 -11.04 0.77
C VAL A 150 16.82 -9.91 1.71
N GLN A 151 15.64 -9.28 1.51
CA GLN A 151 15.14 -8.19 2.35
C GLN A 151 14.49 -8.73 3.64
N MET A 152 13.70 -9.78 3.53
CA MET A 152 13.00 -10.42 4.65
C MET A 152 12.72 -11.88 4.34
N ASP A 153 12.43 -12.66 5.35
CA ASP A 153 11.95 -14.03 5.21
C ASP A 153 10.48 -14.18 5.64
N GLY A 154 10.05 -15.46 5.75
CA GLY A 154 8.64 -15.75 6.07
C GLY A 154 8.21 -15.27 7.45
N LEU A 155 9.10 -15.16 8.43
CA LEU A 155 8.76 -14.70 9.77
C LEU A 155 8.45 -13.21 9.77
N GLU A 156 9.34 -12.39 9.22
CA GLU A 156 9.14 -10.94 9.10
C GLU A 156 7.93 -10.60 8.21
N ALA A 157 7.72 -11.40 7.15
CA ALA A 157 6.54 -11.24 6.29
C ALA A 157 5.24 -11.51 7.07
N CYS A 158 5.20 -12.55 7.91
CA CYS A 158 4.05 -12.83 8.79
C CYS A 158 3.83 -11.70 9.80
N GLU A 159 4.89 -11.23 10.47
CA GLU A 159 4.79 -10.10 11.40
C GLU A 159 4.27 -8.83 10.73
N PHE A 160 4.70 -8.55 9.51
CA PHE A 160 4.16 -7.43 8.72
C PHE A 160 2.66 -7.60 8.46
N LEU A 161 2.21 -8.78 8.04
CA LEU A 161 0.79 -9.05 7.79
C LEU A 161 -0.06 -8.94 9.06
N GLU A 162 0.46 -9.36 10.22
CA GLU A 162 -0.19 -9.16 11.51
C GLU A 162 -0.31 -7.68 11.88
N ARG A 163 0.75 -6.88 11.65
CA ARG A 163 0.74 -5.43 11.84
C ARG A 163 -0.24 -4.75 10.89
N LEU A 164 -0.32 -5.21 9.63
CA LEU A 164 -1.29 -4.71 8.65
C LEU A 164 -2.72 -5.00 9.10
N GLN A 165 -3.01 -6.23 9.56
CA GLN A 165 -4.31 -6.55 10.12
C GLN A 165 -4.63 -5.68 11.35
N GLY A 166 -3.65 -5.47 12.23
CA GLY A 166 -3.78 -4.58 13.38
C GLY A 166 -4.08 -3.14 12.98
N ALA A 167 -3.41 -2.61 11.95
CA ALA A 167 -3.66 -1.27 11.42
C ALA A 167 -5.07 -1.14 10.83
N CYS A 168 -5.54 -2.15 10.10
CA CYS A 168 -6.91 -2.17 9.55
C CYS A 168 -8.00 -2.24 10.63
N THR A 169 -7.68 -2.84 11.79
CA THR A 169 -8.67 -3.06 12.86
C THR A 169 -8.74 -1.90 13.85
N ASN A 170 -7.61 -1.25 14.11
CA ASN A 170 -7.45 -0.25 15.19
C ASN A 170 -7.36 1.19 14.67
N LEU A 171 -7.88 1.48 13.49
CA LEU A 171 -7.97 2.88 13.05
C LEU A 171 -8.84 3.68 14.03
N PRO A 172 -8.33 4.81 14.53
CA PRO A 172 -9.14 5.66 15.42
C PRO A 172 -10.40 6.11 14.67
N HIS A 173 -11.53 5.90 15.33
CA HIS A 173 -12.82 6.44 14.94
C HIS A 173 -13.08 7.60 15.90
N ASP A 174 -12.98 8.82 15.44
CA ASP A 174 -13.54 9.97 16.14
C ASP A 174 -15.03 10.12 15.85
#